data_cb2c54bfee22d2f797615c60c441e09f
#
_entry.id   cb2c54bfee22d2f797615c60c441e09f
#
_cell.length_a   1.000
_cell.length_b   1.000
_cell.length_c   1.000
_cell.angle_alpha   90.00
_cell.angle_beta   90.00
_cell.angle_gamma   90.00
#
_symmetry.space_group_name_H-M   'P 1'
#
loop_
_entity.id
_entity.type
_entity.pdbx_description
1 polymer ?
#
loop_
_entity_poly.entity_id
_entity_poly.type
_entity_poly.pdbx_seq_one_letter_code
_entity_poly.pdbx_strand_id
1 'polypeptide(L)'
;MQARVLFFLIFLHISEKSCTFAPAKVFTMEDNFAIQLFEGKKVRIVWDEEQEKYWFSVVDIVQVLTSSSDYQQARKYWKVLKGRLIKEGNETVTNCYQLKLPAADGKRRLADVADLQGIFRIIQSIPSKKAEPFKLWLARVGRERLDQLQDPELSIQQALRDYKRIGYSDNWINQRLKSIEIRKDLTDQWDQHGVKDSLEYATLTDIIYQAWAGKSAKEYKKFKGLKKENLRDNMTNEELVLNMLAELSTTSITRSENPATLKENMDVAARGGKVARVAREELEAQTGKNVVSPLSAKRFFEGQKPTLPFEDKPEDEDKNE
;
A
#
# COMPACT_ATOMS: atom_id res chain seq x y z
N MET A 1 -13.97 6.91 20.48
CA MET A 1 -14.17 5.58 19.90
C MET A 1 -14.53 5.60 18.41
N GLN A 2 -15.35 6.51 17.94
CA GLN A 2 -15.94 6.52 16.59
C GLN A 2 -15.04 7.08 15.46
N ALA A 3 -14.19 8.08 15.72
CA ALA A 3 -13.26 8.62 14.70
C ALA A 3 -12.04 7.72 14.43
N ARG A 4 -11.74 6.78 15.33
CA ARG A 4 -10.72 5.73 15.14
C ARG A 4 -11.08 4.77 14.00
N VAL A 5 -12.39 4.56 13.78
CA VAL A 5 -12.90 3.67 12.75
C VAL A 5 -12.75 4.26 11.33
N LEU A 6 -12.84 5.58 11.15
CA LEU A 6 -12.69 6.24 9.84
C LEU A 6 -11.30 6.02 9.24
N PHE A 7 -10.29 6.24 10.04
CA PHE A 7 -8.90 6.10 9.59
C PHE A 7 -8.55 4.64 9.30
N PHE A 8 -9.04 3.75 10.13
CA PHE A 8 -8.84 2.32 9.98
C PHE A 8 -9.52 1.76 8.71
N LEU A 9 -10.72 2.19 8.39
CA LEU A 9 -11.41 1.78 7.16
C LEU A 9 -10.77 2.36 5.89
N ILE A 10 -10.26 3.58 5.93
CA ILE A 10 -9.49 4.16 4.82
C ILE A 10 -8.20 3.38 4.59
N PHE A 11 -7.53 2.89 5.64
CA PHE A 11 -6.27 2.14 5.55
C PHE A 11 -6.48 0.63 5.35
N LEU A 12 -7.50 0.01 5.98
CA LEU A 12 -7.80 -1.43 5.85
C LEU A 12 -8.40 -1.81 4.50
N HIS A 13 -9.13 -0.92 3.87
CA HIS A 13 -9.70 -1.24 2.55
C HIS A 13 -8.69 -1.22 1.41
N ILE A 14 -7.51 -0.70 1.68
CA ILE A 14 -6.32 -0.96 0.86
C ILE A 14 -5.92 -2.44 0.95
N SER A 15 -6.39 -3.18 1.97
CA SER A 15 -5.95 -4.52 2.34
C SER A 15 -7.02 -5.63 2.32
N GLU A 16 -8.32 -5.32 2.34
CA GLU A 16 -9.34 -6.39 2.48
C GLU A 16 -10.46 -6.29 1.44
N LYS A 17 -10.52 -7.31 0.55
CA LYS A 17 -11.78 -7.79 0.00
C LYS A 17 -12.35 -8.80 1.00
N SER A 18 -13.32 -8.37 1.80
CA SER A 18 -14.15 -9.26 2.60
C SER A 18 -14.99 -10.14 1.66
N CYS A 19 -14.80 -11.46 1.73
CA CYS A 19 -15.67 -12.45 1.12
C CYS A 19 -16.95 -12.59 1.93
N THR A 20 -18.08 -12.16 1.37
CA THR A 20 -19.37 -12.80 1.62
C THR A 20 -19.85 -13.39 0.31
N PHE A 21 -20.19 -14.69 0.35
CA PHE A 21 -20.62 -15.51 -0.76
C PHE A 21 -21.83 -14.91 -1.49
N ALA A 22 -21.66 -14.59 -2.77
CA ALA A 22 -22.71 -14.53 -3.78
C ALA A 22 -22.07 -14.76 -5.16
N PRO A 23 -22.76 -15.39 -6.13
CA PRO A 23 -22.15 -15.99 -7.30
C PRO A 23 -21.50 -14.99 -8.24
N ALA A 24 -20.43 -15.43 -8.89
CA ALA A 24 -19.60 -14.69 -9.82
C ALA A 24 -20.42 -13.96 -10.89
N LYS A 25 -20.40 -12.62 -10.86
CA LYS A 25 -20.67 -11.79 -12.03
C LYS A 25 -19.33 -11.38 -12.64
N VAL A 26 -19.20 -11.62 -13.92
CA VAL A 26 -18.12 -11.13 -14.78
C VAL A 26 -18.17 -9.60 -14.74
N PHE A 27 -17.13 -8.97 -14.18
CA PHE A 27 -17.04 -7.52 -14.07
C PHE A 27 -16.24 -6.95 -15.25
N THR A 28 -16.89 -6.10 -16.02
CA THR A 28 -16.30 -5.27 -17.06
C THR A 28 -15.69 -4.00 -16.45
N MET A 29 -14.82 -3.29 -17.19
CA MET A 29 -13.97 -2.15 -16.78
C MET A 29 -14.66 -0.97 -16.03
N GLU A 30 -15.87 -1.11 -15.54
CA GLU A 30 -16.65 -0.07 -14.86
C GLU A 30 -16.56 -0.06 -13.33
N ASP A 31 -15.83 -1.01 -12.70
CA ASP A 31 -15.94 -1.28 -11.26
C ASP A 31 -14.81 -0.74 -10.38
N ASN A 32 -14.18 0.36 -10.78
CA ASN A 32 -13.19 1.05 -9.94
C ASN A 32 -13.80 1.86 -8.78
N PHE A 33 -15.11 1.70 -8.53
CA PHE A 33 -15.82 2.40 -7.46
C PHE A 33 -16.04 1.49 -6.26
N ALA A 34 -15.53 1.90 -5.09
CA ALA A 34 -15.89 1.31 -3.82
C ALA A 34 -16.79 2.26 -3.03
N ILE A 35 -17.84 1.71 -2.42
CA ILE A 35 -18.70 2.43 -1.46
C ILE A 35 -18.47 1.79 -0.10
N GLN A 36 -17.93 2.57 0.83
CA GLN A 36 -17.74 2.12 2.21
C GLN A 36 -18.79 2.72 3.13
N LEU A 37 -19.27 1.89 4.06
CA LEU A 37 -20.12 2.35 5.15
C LEU A 37 -19.22 2.84 6.29
N PHE A 38 -19.41 4.10 6.66
CA PHE A 38 -18.73 4.72 7.78
C PHE A 38 -19.77 5.35 8.72
N GLU A 39 -19.85 4.87 9.94
CA GLU A 39 -20.94 5.24 10.89
C GLU A 39 -22.34 5.23 10.23
N GLY A 40 -22.61 4.22 9.41
CA GLY A 40 -23.86 4.13 8.65
C GLY A 40 -23.97 5.07 7.45
N LYS A 41 -22.96 5.87 7.14
CA LYS A 41 -22.91 6.75 5.97
C LYS A 41 -21.97 6.20 4.90
N LYS A 42 -22.38 6.35 3.64
CA LYS A 42 -21.62 5.87 2.47
C LYS A 42 -20.52 6.86 2.11
N VAL A 43 -19.28 6.39 1.99
CA VAL A 43 -18.15 7.15 1.44
C VAL A 43 -17.73 6.52 0.12
N ARG A 44 -17.77 7.30 -0.95
CA ARG A 44 -17.40 6.85 -2.30
C ARG A 44 -15.90 7.03 -2.50
N ILE A 45 -15.26 5.98 -3.02
CA ILE A 45 -13.83 5.92 -3.27
C ILE A 45 -13.62 5.39 -4.69
N VAL A 46 -12.67 5.97 -5.41
CA VAL A 46 -12.28 5.57 -6.78
C VAL A 46 -10.80 5.20 -6.78
N TRP A 47 -10.47 4.09 -7.42
CA TRP A 47 -9.08 3.75 -7.72
C TRP A 47 -8.70 4.28 -9.11
N ASP A 48 -7.61 5.01 -9.19
CA ASP A 48 -7.00 5.49 -10.42
C ASP A 48 -5.79 4.59 -10.75
N GLU A 49 -5.91 3.84 -11.86
CA GLU A 49 -4.87 2.89 -12.27
C GLU A 49 -3.65 3.58 -12.87
N GLU A 50 -3.81 4.77 -13.48
CA GLU A 50 -2.70 5.50 -14.10
C GLU A 50 -1.82 6.17 -13.06
N GLN A 51 -2.46 6.78 -12.06
CA GLN A 51 -1.76 7.47 -10.97
C GLN A 51 -1.48 6.58 -9.76
N GLU A 52 -1.93 5.32 -9.79
CA GLU A 52 -1.83 4.34 -8.69
C GLU A 52 -2.27 4.92 -7.33
N LYS A 53 -3.39 5.67 -7.31
CA LYS A 53 -3.91 6.30 -6.10
C LYS A 53 -5.42 6.24 -5.96
N TYR A 54 -5.87 6.37 -4.71
CA TYR A 54 -7.30 6.46 -4.38
C TYR A 54 -7.75 7.92 -4.36
N TRP A 55 -8.93 8.14 -4.95
CA TRP A 55 -9.67 9.39 -4.88
C TRP A 55 -10.89 9.22 -3.98
N PHE A 56 -11.06 10.13 -3.04
CA PHE A 56 -12.12 10.10 -2.04
C PHE A 56 -13.11 11.24 -2.30
N SER A 57 -14.42 10.94 -2.17
CA SER A 57 -15.46 11.98 -2.24
C SER A 57 -15.37 12.92 -1.05
N VAL A 58 -15.03 14.18 -1.30
CA VAL A 58 -14.86 15.19 -0.25
C VAL A 58 -16.18 15.44 0.49
N VAL A 59 -17.29 15.53 -0.23
CA VAL A 59 -18.61 15.80 0.39
C VAL A 59 -19.02 14.66 1.31
N ASP A 60 -18.72 13.41 0.96
CA ASP A 60 -19.06 12.27 1.80
C ASP A 60 -18.26 12.28 3.11
N ILE A 61 -16.97 12.61 3.05
CA ILE A 61 -16.12 12.78 4.24
C ILE A 61 -16.63 13.93 5.13
N VAL A 62 -16.96 15.06 4.52
CA VAL A 62 -17.53 16.20 5.23
C VAL A 62 -18.84 15.79 5.91
N GLN A 63 -19.72 15.04 5.24
CA GLN A 63 -20.99 14.58 5.80
C GLN A 63 -20.78 13.73 7.05
N VAL A 64 -19.79 12.85 7.04
CA VAL A 64 -19.44 12.02 8.19
C VAL A 64 -18.97 12.90 9.35
N LEU A 65 -17.97 13.75 9.10
CA LEU A 65 -17.27 14.49 10.16
C LEU A 65 -18.11 15.64 10.75
N THR A 66 -19.02 16.23 9.98
CA THR A 66 -19.89 17.32 10.48
C THR A 66 -21.21 16.82 11.03
N SER A 67 -21.47 15.51 10.98
CA SER A 67 -22.78 14.91 11.35
C SER A 67 -23.96 15.50 10.56
N SER A 68 -23.71 15.98 9.34
CA SER A 68 -24.75 16.56 8.49
C SER A 68 -25.86 15.54 8.24
N SER A 69 -27.11 15.98 8.39
CA SER A 69 -28.29 15.12 8.28
C SER A 69 -28.43 14.52 6.87
N ASP A 70 -28.10 15.32 5.87
CA ASP A 70 -28.21 14.94 4.46
C ASP A 70 -27.00 15.42 3.62
N TYR A 71 -26.92 14.91 2.40
CA TYR A 71 -25.87 15.24 1.44
C TYR A 71 -25.85 16.71 1.02
N GLN A 72 -27.03 17.36 0.95
CA GLN A 72 -27.10 18.76 0.52
C GLN A 72 -26.52 19.70 1.59
N GLN A 73 -26.75 19.41 2.87
CA GLN A 73 -26.17 20.14 3.97
C GLN A 73 -24.64 20.03 3.96
N ALA A 74 -24.13 18.80 3.79
CA ALA A 74 -22.68 18.58 3.66
C ALA A 74 -22.08 19.31 2.45
N ARG A 75 -22.79 19.34 1.32
CA ARG A 75 -22.37 20.08 0.12
C ARG A 75 -22.32 21.60 0.34
N LYS A 76 -23.31 22.14 1.04
CA LYS A 76 -23.29 23.58 1.42
C LYS A 76 -22.11 23.89 2.33
N TYR A 77 -21.89 23.07 3.34
CA TYR A 77 -20.74 23.21 4.25
C TYR A 77 -19.40 23.16 3.47
N TRP A 78 -19.23 22.16 2.59
CA TRP A 78 -18.06 22.05 1.75
C TRP A 78 -17.83 23.27 0.88
N LYS A 79 -18.88 23.82 0.26
CA LYS A 79 -18.76 25.05 -0.56
C LYS A 79 -18.19 26.23 0.24
N VAL A 80 -18.65 26.44 1.46
CA VAL A 80 -18.15 27.50 2.35
C VAL A 80 -16.70 27.22 2.78
N LEU A 81 -16.42 25.99 3.22
CA LEU A 81 -15.08 25.59 3.63
C LEU A 81 -14.07 25.72 2.47
N LYS A 82 -14.42 25.24 1.28
CA LYS A 82 -13.61 25.35 0.07
C LYS A 82 -13.27 26.81 -0.24
N GLY A 83 -14.27 27.69 -0.20
CA GLY A 83 -14.06 29.12 -0.44
C GLY A 83 -13.12 29.78 0.57
N ARG A 84 -13.17 29.38 1.85
CA ARG A 84 -12.25 29.84 2.89
C ARG A 84 -10.83 29.36 2.63
N LEU A 85 -10.65 28.04 2.37
CA LEU A 85 -9.35 27.44 2.12
C LEU A 85 -8.64 28.00 0.89
N ILE A 86 -9.40 28.32 -0.17
CA ILE A 86 -8.85 28.99 -1.36
C ILE A 86 -8.34 30.39 -0.99
N LYS A 87 -9.10 31.16 -0.19
CA LYS A 87 -8.66 32.50 0.28
C LYS A 87 -7.42 32.44 1.17
N GLU A 88 -7.25 31.37 1.91
CA GLU A 88 -6.07 31.09 2.74
C GLU A 88 -4.86 30.61 1.91
N GLY A 89 -4.96 30.56 0.58
CA GLY A 89 -3.87 30.09 -0.29
C GLY A 89 -3.60 28.59 -0.22
N ASN A 90 -4.60 27.79 0.16
CA ASN A 90 -4.43 26.36 0.32
C ASN A 90 -4.47 25.65 -1.04
N GLU A 91 -3.29 25.33 -1.59
CA GLU A 91 -3.11 24.67 -2.88
C GLU A 91 -3.81 23.29 -2.95
N THR A 92 -3.89 22.57 -1.85
CA THR A 92 -4.52 21.23 -1.80
C THR A 92 -6.00 21.29 -2.19
N VAL A 93 -6.67 22.39 -1.89
CA VAL A 93 -8.09 22.59 -2.25
C VAL A 93 -8.24 23.06 -3.70
N THR A 94 -7.28 23.80 -4.21
CA THR A 94 -7.19 24.18 -5.62
C THR A 94 -7.00 22.96 -6.50
N ASN A 95 -6.31 21.93 -5.98
CA ASN A 95 -6.04 20.65 -6.64
C ASN A 95 -7.13 19.58 -6.40
N CYS A 96 -8.31 19.94 -5.88
CA CYS A 96 -9.45 19.02 -5.86
C CYS A 96 -9.93 18.77 -7.30
N TYR A 97 -9.86 17.50 -7.70
CA TYR A 97 -10.37 17.06 -8.99
C TYR A 97 -11.88 16.87 -8.97
N GLN A 98 -12.51 16.90 -10.13
CA GLN A 98 -13.93 16.58 -10.27
C GLN A 98 -14.07 15.26 -11.05
N LEU A 99 -14.63 14.27 -10.39
CA LEU A 99 -14.94 12.98 -11.01
C LEU A 99 -16.45 12.72 -11.04
N LYS A 100 -16.91 12.00 -12.06
CA LYS A 100 -18.30 11.54 -12.14
C LYS A 100 -18.49 10.33 -11.22
N LEU A 101 -19.06 10.56 -10.05
CA LEU A 101 -19.38 9.53 -9.06
C LEU A 101 -20.84 9.09 -9.15
N PRO A 102 -21.16 7.82 -8.83
CA PRO A 102 -22.54 7.35 -8.76
C PRO A 102 -23.28 8.08 -7.63
N ALA A 103 -24.46 8.60 -7.93
CA ALA A 103 -25.38 9.21 -6.98
C ALA A 103 -26.42 8.18 -6.49
N ALA A 104 -27.20 8.53 -5.46
CA ALA A 104 -28.21 7.65 -4.88
C ALA A 104 -29.32 7.23 -5.88
N ASP A 105 -29.53 8.04 -6.91
CA ASP A 105 -30.49 7.79 -8.00
C ASP A 105 -29.91 6.96 -9.17
N GLY A 106 -28.69 6.40 -9.00
CA GLY A 106 -27.98 5.63 -10.03
C GLY A 106 -27.33 6.45 -11.14
N LYS A 107 -27.56 7.77 -11.20
CA LYS A 107 -26.92 8.64 -12.19
C LYS A 107 -25.52 9.04 -11.76
N ARG A 108 -24.60 9.16 -12.71
CA ARG A 108 -23.26 9.68 -12.44
C ARG A 108 -23.25 11.21 -12.45
N ARG A 109 -22.79 11.82 -11.37
CA ARG A 109 -22.70 13.28 -11.20
C ARG A 109 -21.29 13.69 -10.80
N LEU A 110 -20.89 14.89 -11.26
CA LEU A 110 -19.63 15.49 -10.87
C LEU A 110 -19.61 15.73 -9.36
N ALA A 111 -18.57 15.27 -8.71
CA ALA A 111 -18.30 15.46 -7.29
C ALA A 111 -16.83 15.82 -7.08
N ASP A 112 -16.55 16.72 -6.14
CA ASP A 112 -15.19 17.05 -5.74
C ASP A 112 -14.58 15.84 -5.05
N VAL A 113 -13.39 15.44 -5.52
CA VAL A 113 -12.58 14.37 -4.95
C VAL A 113 -11.20 14.90 -4.60
N ALA A 114 -10.59 14.28 -3.61
CA ALA A 114 -9.21 14.54 -3.23
C ALA A 114 -8.48 13.22 -2.96
N ASP A 115 -7.17 13.21 -3.13
CA ASP A 115 -6.34 12.11 -2.70
C ASP A 115 -6.20 12.09 -1.17
N LEU A 116 -5.47 11.13 -0.62
CA LEU A 116 -5.35 10.95 0.82
C LEU A 116 -4.73 12.19 1.51
N GLN A 117 -3.75 12.82 0.89
CA GLN A 117 -3.11 14.05 1.42
C GLN A 117 -4.11 15.20 1.47
N GLY A 118 -4.88 15.39 0.40
CA GLY A 118 -5.94 16.40 0.33
C GLY A 118 -7.04 16.19 1.37
N ILE A 119 -7.46 14.93 1.56
CA ILE A 119 -8.44 14.58 2.59
C ILE A 119 -7.91 14.91 3.99
N PHE A 120 -6.66 14.55 4.29
CA PHE A 120 -6.06 14.88 5.60
C PHE A 120 -6.04 16.38 5.86
N ARG A 121 -5.69 17.17 4.86
CA ARG A 121 -5.66 18.63 4.98
C ARG A 121 -7.08 19.21 5.17
N ILE A 122 -8.07 18.70 4.45
CA ILE A 122 -9.48 19.09 4.61
C ILE A 122 -9.98 18.74 6.02
N ILE A 123 -9.71 17.55 6.52
CA ILE A 123 -10.12 17.12 7.87
C ILE A 123 -9.55 18.04 8.95
N GLN A 124 -8.28 18.44 8.84
CA GLN A 124 -7.65 19.39 9.77
C GLN A 124 -8.41 20.72 9.84
N SER A 125 -9.02 21.13 8.74
CA SER A 125 -9.72 22.42 8.61
C SER A 125 -11.19 22.36 9.08
N ILE A 126 -11.70 21.18 9.43
CA ILE A 126 -13.08 21.02 9.92
C ILE A 126 -13.13 21.17 11.45
N PRO A 127 -13.76 22.21 12.01
CA PRO A 127 -13.91 22.41 13.44
C PRO A 127 -15.05 21.54 14.00
N SER A 128 -14.85 20.26 14.09
CA SER A 128 -15.84 19.29 14.57
C SER A 128 -15.25 18.38 15.64
N LYS A 129 -16.05 18.08 16.69
CA LYS A 129 -15.68 17.11 17.72
C LYS A 129 -15.37 15.72 17.12
N LYS A 130 -15.99 15.36 16.00
CA LYS A 130 -15.73 14.09 15.30
C LYS A 130 -14.38 14.10 14.55
N ALA A 131 -13.91 15.26 14.12
CA ALA A 131 -12.61 15.40 13.48
C ALA A 131 -11.45 15.43 14.48
N GLU A 132 -11.71 15.75 15.75
CA GLU A 132 -10.67 15.97 16.77
C GLU A 132 -9.80 14.74 17.03
N PRO A 133 -10.34 13.53 17.27
CA PRO A 133 -9.51 12.33 17.44
C PRO A 133 -8.59 12.06 16.26
N PHE A 134 -9.02 12.40 15.05
CA PHE A 134 -8.21 12.26 13.85
C PHE A 134 -7.06 13.29 13.81
N LYS A 135 -7.31 14.53 14.21
CA LYS A 135 -6.26 15.57 14.30
C LYS A 135 -5.20 15.20 15.33
N LEU A 136 -5.62 14.71 16.49
CA LEU A 136 -4.71 14.20 17.53
C LEU A 136 -3.87 13.01 17.04
N TRP A 137 -4.49 12.11 16.27
CA TRP A 137 -3.76 11.01 15.65
C TRP A 137 -2.72 11.51 14.65
N LEU A 138 -3.05 12.47 13.76
CA LEU A 138 -2.08 13.06 12.82
C LEU A 138 -0.91 13.73 13.56
N ALA A 139 -1.19 14.46 14.65
CA ALA A 139 -0.16 15.09 15.48
C ALA A 139 0.77 14.05 16.09
N ARG A 140 0.23 12.90 16.57
CA ARG A 140 1.02 11.78 17.08
C ARG A 140 1.91 11.18 16.00
N VAL A 141 1.35 10.85 14.84
CA VAL A 141 2.12 10.30 13.71
C VAL A 141 3.24 11.25 13.27
N GLY A 142 2.96 12.57 13.24
CA GLY A 142 3.97 13.57 12.94
C GLY A 142 5.11 13.56 13.95
N ARG A 143 4.80 13.50 15.25
CA ARG A 143 5.80 13.40 16.32
C ARG A 143 6.61 12.10 16.20
N GLU A 144 5.93 10.95 16.09
CA GLU A 144 6.59 9.66 15.93
C GLU A 144 7.56 9.65 14.73
N ARG A 145 7.19 10.31 13.65
CA ARG A 145 8.08 10.44 12.48
C ARG A 145 9.31 11.30 12.78
N LEU A 146 9.16 12.38 13.54
CA LEU A 146 10.31 13.20 13.96
C LEU A 146 11.23 12.43 14.90
N ASP A 147 10.67 11.68 15.86
CA ASP A 147 11.43 10.81 16.77
C ASP A 147 12.23 9.75 15.97
N GLN A 148 11.62 9.13 14.95
CA GLN A 148 12.27 8.18 14.05
C GLN A 148 13.37 8.79 13.15
N LEU A 149 13.31 10.08 12.86
CA LEU A 149 14.38 10.77 12.14
C LEU A 149 15.60 11.02 13.03
N GLN A 150 15.38 11.18 14.33
CA GLN A 150 16.45 11.35 15.33
C GLN A 150 17.06 9.99 15.72
N ASP A 151 16.22 8.96 15.83
CA ASP A 151 16.61 7.59 16.13
C ASP A 151 16.07 6.63 15.06
N PRO A 152 16.86 6.30 14.01
CA PRO A 152 16.44 5.40 12.93
C PRO A 152 16.08 3.99 13.39
N GLU A 153 16.59 3.52 14.56
CA GLU A 153 16.26 2.21 15.09
C GLU A 153 14.76 2.09 15.39
N LEU A 154 14.10 3.18 15.83
CA LEU A 154 12.66 3.23 16.05
C LEU A 154 11.87 2.88 14.77
N SER A 155 12.35 3.28 13.59
CA SER A 155 11.72 2.93 12.32
C SER A 155 11.82 1.42 12.05
N ILE A 156 12.95 0.79 12.36
CA ILE A 156 13.14 -0.65 12.20
C ILE A 156 12.23 -1.41 13.15
N GLN A 157 12.20 -1.01 14.42
CA GLN A 157 11.31 -1.60 15.43
C GLN A 157 9.83 -1.43 15.06
N GLN A 158 9.46 -0.27 14.52
CA GLN A 158 8.09 -0.05 14.04
C GLN A 158 7.74 -0.98 12.88
N ALA A 159 8.64 -1.14 11.91
CA ALA A 159 8.42 -2.06 10.79
C ALA A 159 8.23 -3.52 11.27
N LEU A 160 9.04 -3.97 12.24
CA LEU A 160 8.88 -5.30 12.84
C LEU A 160 7.52 -5.46 13.52
N ARG A 161 7.10 -4.48 14.32
CA ARG A 161 5.77 -4.48 14.97
C ARG A 161 4.65 -4.50 13.92
N ASP A 162 4.78 -3.74 12.85
CA ASP A 162 3.78 -3.67 11.78
C ASP A 162 3.64 -5.01 11.05
N TYR A 163 4.75 -5.69 10.71
CA TYR A 163 4.70 -7.02 10.11
C TYR A 163 4.05 -8.05 11.06
N LYS A 164 4.41 -8.05 12.35
CA LYS A 164 3.78 -8.92 13.35
C LYS A 164 2.28 -8.67 13.50
N ARG A 165 1.87 -7.40 13.53
CA ARG A 165 0.46 -7.00 13.62
C ARG A 165 -0.35 -7.45 12.40
N ILE A 166 0.24 -7.44 11.21
CA ILE A 166 -0.40 -7.92 9.99
C ILE A 166 -0.51 -9.45 9.97
N GLY A 167 0.20 -10.16 10.89
CA GLY A 167 0.14 -11.61 11.07
C GLY A 167 1.31 -12.37 10.42
N TYR A 168 2.38 -11.71 10.02
CA TYR A 168 3.57 -12.40 9.51
C TYR A 168 4.33 -13.10 10.64
N SER A 169 4.82 -14.33 10.36
CA SER A 169 5.66 -15.08 11.30
C SER A 169 7.04 -14.44 11.42
N ASP A 170 7.69 -14.64 12.58
CA ASP A 170 9.07 -14.17 12.81
C ASP A 170 10.05 -14.72 11.75
N ASN A 171 9.87 -15.97 11.30
CA ASN A 171 10.69 -16.56 10.25
C ASN A 171 10.53 -15.80 8.92
N TRP A 172 9.29 -15.49 8.50
CA TRP A 172 9.03 -14.72 7.30
C TRP A 172 9.60 -13.29 7.41
N ILE A 173 9.45 -12.65 8.57
CA ILE A 173 9.98 -11.30 8.83
C ILE A 173 11.50 -11.29 8.67
N ASN A 174 12.22 -12.26 9.24
CA ASN A 174 13.66 -12.38 9.12
C ASN A 174 14.11 -12.57 7.66
N GLN A 175 13.40 -13.41 6.90
CA GLN A 175 13.68 -13.58 5.47
C GLN A 175 13.40 -12.28 4.70
N ARG A 176 12.35 -11.55 5.04
CA ARG A 176 12.03 -10.27 4.39
C ARG A 176 13.10 -9.22 4.66
N LEU A 177 13.62 -9.13 5.88
CA LEU A 177 14.75 -8.24 6.21
C LEU A 177 16.00 -8.61 5.40
N LYS A 178 16.32 -9.91 5.30
CA LYS A 178 17.43 -10.38 4.46
C LYS A 178 17.24 -10.02 2.99
N SER A 179 15.99 -10.11 2.49
CA SER A 179 15.71 -9.71 1.11
C SER A 179 15.88 -8.20 0.86
N ILE A 180 15.68 -7.36 1.87
CA ILE A 180 15.95 -5.92 1.78
C ILE A 180 17.46 -5.67 1.67
N GLU A 181 18.25 -6.35 2.49
CA GLU A 181 19.72 -6.27 2.45
C GLU A 181 20.27 -6.69 1.08
N ILE A 182 19.87 -7.86 0.58
CA ILE A 182 20.28 -8.37 -0.74
C ILE A 182 19.88 -7.40 -1.86
N ARG A 183 18.66 -6.86 -1.78
CA ARG A 183 18.19 -5.87 -2.76
C ARG A 183 19.00 -4.59 -2.73
N LYS A 184 19.37 -4.12 -1.54
CA LYS A 184 20.21 -2.94 -1.39
C LYS A 184 21.58 -3.18 -2.01
N ASP A 185 22.23 -4.30 -1.71
CA ASP A 185 23.52 -4.68 -2.30
C ASP A 185 23.46 -4.69 -3.84
N LEU A 186 22.42 -5.26 -4.43
CA LEU A 186 22.21 -5.24 -5.87
C LEU A 186 22.06 -3.81 -6.43
N THR A 187 21.28 -2.96 -5.78
CA THR A 187 21.09 -1.59 -6.25
C THR A 187 22.36 -0.74 -6.10
N ASP A 188 23.12 -0.96 -5.04
CA ASP A 188 24.42 -0.32 -4.83
C ASP A 188 25.44 -0.74 -5.93
N GLN A 189 25.40 -2.02 -6.37
CA GLN A 189 26.19 -2.47 -7.51
C GLN A 189 25.75 -1.80 -8.81
N TRP A 190 24.46 -1.69 -9.09
CA TRP A 190 23.97 -1.01 -10.28
C TRP A 190 24.37 0.47 -10.32
N ASP A 191 24.30 1.17 -9.18
CA ASP A 191 24.76 2.57 -9.07
C ASP A 191 26.25 2.72 -9.41
N GLN A 192 27.09 1.82 -8.89
CA GLN A 192 28.52 1.78 -9.19
C GLN A 192 28.83 1.48 -10.66
N HIS A 193 27.94 0.76 -11.35
CA HIS A 193 28.06 0.36 -12.76
C HIS A 193 27.24 1.24 -13.72
N GLY A 194 26.96 2.47 -13.32
CA GLY A 194 26.44 3.52 -14.20
C GLY A 194 24.92 3.56 -14.39
N VAL A 195 24.17 2.76 -13.65
CA VAL A 195 22.70 2.85 -13.61
C VAL A 195 22.29 4.00 -12.69
N LYS A 196 21.67 5.05 -13.24
CA LYS A 196 21.35 6.28 -12.49
C LYS A 196 19.88 6.67 -12.53
N ASP A 197 19.18 6.29 -13.59
CA ASP A 197 17.79 6.65 -13.78
C ASP A 197 16.86 5.63 -13.09
N SER A 198 15.82 6.12 -12.42
CA SER A 198 14.78 5.29 -11.79
C SER A 198 14.12 4.32 -12.77
N LEU A 199 13.99 4.71 -14.05
CA LEU A 199 13.45 3.86 -15.10
C LEU A 199 14.40 2.69 -15.44
N GLU A 200 15.71 2.91 -15.42
CA GLU A 200 16.72 1.87 -15.63
C GLU A 200 16.66 0.82 -14.50
N TYR A 201 16.58 1.26 -13.23
CA TYR A 201 16.37 0.36 -12.08
C TYR A 201 15.09 -0.46 -12.20
N ALA A 202 14.01 0.17 -12.64
CA ALA A 202 12.73 -0.52 -12.86
C ALA A 202 12.85 -1.55 -13.98
N THR A 203 13.51 -1.21 -15.09
CA THR A 203 13.74 -2.09 -16.23
C THR A 203 14.56 -3.32 -15.83
N LEU A 204 15.69 -3.12 -15.14
CA LEU A 204 16.54 -4.23 -14.66
C LEU A 204 15.79 -5.13 -13.69
N THR A 205 14.98 -4.52 -12.82
CA THR A 205 14.11 -5.27 -11.88
C THR A 205 13.10 -6.12 -12.62
N ASP A 206 12.45 -5.58 -13.64
CA ASP A 206 11.48 -6.32 -14.46
C ASP A 206 12.13 -7.47 -15.22
N ILE A 207 13.36 -7.27 -15.74
CA ILE A 207 14.11 -8.34 -16.39
C ILE A 207 14.36 -9.50 -15.42
N ILE A 208 14.80 -9.21 -14.19
CA ILE A 208 14.98 -10.24 -13.16
C ILE A 208 13.67 -10.99 -12.91
N TYR A 209 12.55 -10.27 -12.69
CA TYR A 209 11.24 -10.89 -12.46
C TYR A 209 10.77 -11.73 -13.63
N GLN A 210 10.90 -11.24 -14.85
CA GLN A 210 10.56 -12.01 -16.06
C GLN A 210 11.42 -13.25 -16.20
N ALA A 211 12.72 -13.14 -15.92
CA ALA A 211 13.64 -14.25 -16.04
C ALA A 211 13.35 -15.39 -15.06
N TRP A 212 13.01 -15.11 -13.79
CA TRP A 212 12.78 -16.16 -12.81
C TRP A 212 11.29 -16.53 -12.62
N ALA A 213 10.37 -15.53 -12.64
CA ALA A 213 8.95 -15.73 -12.36
C ALA A 213 8.08 -15.80 -13.62
N GLY A 214 8.63 -15.45 -14.79
CA GLY A 214 7.89 -15.39 -16.05
C GLY A 214 6.88 -14.25 -16.14
N LYS A 215 7.03 -13.21 -15.33
CA LYS A 215 6.13 -12.05 -15.22
C LYS A 215 6.94 -10.80 -14.93
N SER A 216 6.55 -9.64 -15.49
CA SER A 216 7.03 -8.35 -15.00
C SER A 216 6.51 -8.06 -13.59
N ALA A 217 7.08 -7.10 -12.88
CA ALA A 217 6.61 -6.71 -11.55
C ALA A 217 5.13 -6.30 -11.55
N LYS A 218 4.70 -5.57 -12.59
CA LYS A 218 3.31 -5.14 -12.79
C LYS A 218 2.37 -6.33 -13.02
N GLU A 219 2.74 -7.26 -13.88
CA GLU A 219 1.96 -8.47 -14.14
C GLU A 219 1.89 -9.38 -12.91
N TYR A 220 2.97 -9.46 -12.14
CA TYR A 220 3.00 -10.25 -10.93
C TYR A 220 2.12 -9.64 -9.83
N LYS A 221 2.14 -8.32 -9.65
CA LYS A 221 1.18 -7.62 -8.78
C LYS A 221 -0.26 -7.93 -9.19
N LYS A 222 -0.58 -7.79 -10.48
CA LYS A 222 -1.91 -8.10 -11.00
C LYS A 222 -2.31 -9.56 -10.76
N PHE A 223 -1.40 -10.50 -10.98
CA PHE A 223 -1.61 -11.93 -10.74
C PHE A 223 -1.93 -12.24 -9.27
N LYS A 224 -1.30 -11.52 -8.33
CA LYS A 224 -1.59 -11.61 -6.89
C LYS A 224 -2.80 -10.78 -6.44
N GLY A 225 -3.45 -10.04 -7.35
CA GLY A 225 -4.57 -9.15 -7.02
C GLY A 225 -4.19 -7.91 -6.21
N LEU A 226 -2.92 -7.48 -6.31
CA LEU A 226 -2.38 -6.32 -5.60
C LEU A 226 -2.60 -5.04 -6.42
N LYS A 227 -2.75 -3.91 -5.72
CA LYS A 227 -2.85 -2.56 -6.31
C LYS A 227 -1.62 -1.74 -5.93
N LYS A 228 -1.61 -1.17 -4.72
CA LYS A 228 -0.50 -0.36 -4.18
C LYS A 228 0.49 -1.14 -3.34
N GLU A 229 0.09 -2.31 -2.90
CA GLU A 229 0.86 -3.13 -1.98
C GLU A 229 2.23 -3.48 -2.56
N ASN A 230 3.21 -3.61 -1.69
CA ASN A 230 4.54 -4.06 -2.09
C ASN A 230 4.47 -5.54 -2.52
N LEU A 231 4.98 -5.85 -3.71
CA LEU A 231 4.96 -7.21 -4.26
C LEU A 231 5.69 -8.19 -3.35
N ARG A 232 6.87 -7.82 -2.84
CA ARG A 232 7.70 -8.70 -1.98
C ARG A 232 7.04 -8.98 -0.64
N ASP A 233 6.28 -8.03 -0.10
CA ASP A 233 5.52 -8.22 1.14
C ASP A 233 4.34 -9.19 0.96
N ASN A 234 4.01 -9.55 -0.28
CA ASN A 234 2.95 -10.48 -0.62
C ASN A 234 3.48 -11.77 -1.29
N MET A 235 4.78 -12.01 -1.24
CA MET A 235 5.40 -13.25 -1.67
C MET A 235 5.33 -14.32 -0.59
N THR A 236 5.12 -15.59 -1.00
CA THR A 236 5.33 -16.74 -0.11
C THR A 236 6.80 -16.88 0.25
N ASN A 237 7.14 -17.76 1.20
CA ASN A 237 8.54 -17.98 1.56
C ASN A 237 9.38 -18.47 0.37
N GLU A 238 8.84 -19.39 -0.42
CA GLU A 238 9.52 -19.96 -1.59
C GLU A 238 9.74 -18.87 -2.66
N GLU A 239 8.73 -18.07 -2.95
CA GLU A 239 8.84 -16.96 -3.89
C GLU A 239 9.89 -15.94 -3.42
N LEU A 240 9.90 -15.62 -2.11
CA LEU A 240 10.84 -14.66 -1.54
C LEU A 240 12.28 -15.17 -1.61
N VAL A 241 12.51 -16.45 -1.31
CA VAL A 241 13.84 -17.09 -1.39
C VAL A 241 14.34 -17.13 -2.84
N LEU A 242 13.49 -17.49 -3.80
CA LEU A 242 13.89 -17.51 -5.21
C LEU A 242 14.14 -16.09 -5.75
N ASN A 243 13.37 -15.09 -5.30
CA ASN A 243 13.66 -13.71 -5.65
C ASN A 243 15.02 -13.25 -5.08
N MET A 244 15.33 -13.61 -3.83
CA MET A 244 16.64 -13.35 -3.23
C MET A 244 17.77 -14.04 -4.00
N LEU A 245 17.56 -15.28 -4.43
CA LEU A 245 18.54 -16.01 -5.23
C LEU A 245 18.79 -15.32 -6.57
N ALA A 246 17.75 -14.84 -7.25
CA ALA A 246 17.88 -14.09 -8.50
C ALA A 246 18.68 -12.79 -8.31
N GLU A 247 18.37 -12.03 -7.27
CA GLU A 247 19.05 -10.76 -6.96
C GLU A 247 20.52 -11.00 -6.55
N LEU A 248 20.78 -11.99 -5.69
CA LEU A 248 22.15 -12.36 -5.26
C LEU A 248 22.99 -12.86 -6.44
N SER A 249 22.40 -13.71 -7.31
CA SER A 249 23.11 -14.19 -8.50
C SER A 249 23.45 -13.05 -9.46
N THR A 250 22.53 -12.11 -9.65
CA THR A 250 22.78 -10.91 -10.45
C THR A 250 23.94 -10.11 -9.87
N THR A 251 23.93 -9.83 -8.55
CA THR A 251 25.01 -9.15 -7.84
C THR A 251 26.36 -9.85 -8.02
N SER A 252 26.38 -11.18 -7.88
CA SER A 252 27.62 -11.97 -8.00
C SER A 252 28.19 -11.92 -9.43
N ILE A 253 27.33 -12.00 -10.45
CA ILE A 253 27.75 -11.88 -11.85
C ILE A 253 28.21 -10.45 -12.14
N THR A 254 27.50 -9.41 -11.67
CA THR A 254 27.89 -8.01 -11.81
C THR A 254 29.29 -7.76 -11.26
N ARG A 255 29.63 -8.27 -10.07
CA ARG A 255 30.96 -8.15 -9.46
C ARG A 255 32.03 -8.85 -10.23
N SER A 256 31.71 -9.97 -10.89
CA SER A 256 32.67 -10.74 -11.68
C SER A 256 32.96 -10.10 -13.04
N GLU A 257 31.94 -9.51 -13.67
CA GLU A 257 32.05 -9.06 -15.07
C GLU A 257 32.22 -7.54 -15.22
N ASN A 258 31.88 -6.77 -14.17
CA ASN A 258 31.95 -5.31 -14.14
C ASN A 258 31.28 -4.64 -15.36
N PRO A 259 29.98 -4.85 -15.59
CA PRO A 259 29.27 -4.31 -16.76
C PRO A 259 29.33 -2.79 -16.77
N ALA A 260 29.70 -2.19 -17.90
CA ALA A 260 29.89 -0.75 -18.04
C ALA A 260 28.68 -0.02 -18.65
N THR A 261 27.76 -0.76 -19.27
CA THR A 261 26.61 -0.22 -19.97
C THR A 261 25.30 -0.78 -19.45
N LEU A 262 24.19 -0.05 -19.65
CA LEU A 262 22.85 -0.54 -19.31
C LEU A 262 22.54 -1.89 -20.01
N LYS A 263 22.95 -2.05 -21.27
CA LYS A 263 22.72 -3.28 -22.03
C LYS A 263 23.44 -4.48 -21.39
N GLU A 264 24.66 -4.31 -20.94
CA GLU A 264 25.41 -5.35 -20.23
C GLU A 264 24.75 -5.68 -18.89
N ASN A 265 24.32 -4.66 -18.15
CA ASN A 265 23.54 -4.85 -16.91
C ASN A 265 22.22 -5.60 -17.16
N MET A 266 21.54 -5.36 -18.29
CA MET A 266 20.32 -6.10 -18.68
C MET A 266 20.64 -7.58 -18.94
N ASP A 267 21.75 -7.90 -19.62
CA ASP A 267 22.18 -9.29 -19.84
C ASP A 267 22.52 -9.99 -18.51
N VAL A 268 23.27 -9.33 -17.66
CA VAL A 268 23.59 -9.83 -16.30
C VAL A 268 22.33 -10.09 -15.49
N ALA A 269 21.37 -9.16 -15.50
CA ALA A 269 20.10 -9.31 -14.81
C ALA A 269 19.28 -10.51 -15.32
N ALA A 270 19.25 -10.72 -16.64
CA ALA A 270 18.57 -11.88 -17.24
C ALA A 270 19.24 -13.21 -16.83
N ARG A 271 20.58 -13.26 -16.80
CA ARG A 271 21.32 -14.45 -16.37
C ARG A 271 21.18 -14.73 -14.88
N GLY A 272 21.23 -13.70 -14.03
CA GLY A 272 20.96 -13.85 -12.60
C GLY A 272 19.55 -14.38 -12.32
N GLY A 273 18.54 -13.83 -12.99
CA GLY A 273 17.17 -14.35 -12.92
C GLY A 273 17.03 -15.78 -13.44
N LYS A 274 17.80 -16.17 -14.48
CA LYS A 274 17.81 -17.55 -15.01
C LYS A 274 18.30 -18.57 -13.96
N VAL A 275 19.28 -18.23 -13.12
CA VAL A 275 19.74 -19.11 -12.02
C VAL A 275 18.56 -19.46 -11.11
N ALA A 276 17.78 -18.49 -10.67
CA ALA A 276 16.63 -18.73 -9.82
C ALA A 276 15.50 -19.48 -10.57
N ARG A 277 15.34 -19.24 -11.88
CA ARG A 277 14.39 -20.00 -12.69
C ARG A 277 14.71 -21.50 -12.71
N VAL A 278 15.94 -21.87 -12.93
CA VAL A 278 16.36 -23.27 -12.92
C VAL A 278 16.06 -23.92 -11.57
N ALA A 279 16.41 -23.23 -10.48
CA ALA A 279 16.09 -23.71 -9.13
C ALA A 279 14.58 -23.84 -8.90
N ARG A 280 13.77 -22.90 -9.39
CA ARG A 280 12.30 -22.96 -9.32
C ARG A 280 11.76 -24.15 -10.09
N GLU A 281 12.17 -24.34 -11.34
CA GLU A 281 11.68 -25.40 -12.21
C GLU A 281 12.00 -26.78 -11.61
N GLU A 282 13.17 -26.97 -11.04
CA GLU A 282 13.55 -28.20 -10.33
C GLU A 282 12.69 -28.41 -9.07
N LEU A 283 12.48 -27.37 -8.27
CA LEU A 283 11.62 -27.45 -7.08
C LEU A 283 10.17 -27.81 -7.45
N GLU A 284 9.63 -27.20 -8.50
CA GLU A 284 8.29 -27.47 -9.02
C GLU A 284 8.18 -28.92 -9.53
N ALA A 285 9.22 -29.45 -10.20
CA ALA A 285 9.29 -30.83 -10.66
C ALA A 285 9.30 -31.84 -9.49
N GLN A 286 10.06 -31.55 -8.42
CA GLN A 286 10.15 -32.44 -7.24
C GLN A 286 8.90 -32.39 -6.36
N THR A 287 8.23 -31.26 -6.27
CA THR A 287 7.08 -31.07 -5.38
C THR A 287 5.73 -31.24 -6.06
N GLY A 288 5.67 -31.17 -7.39
CA GLY A 288 4.44 -31.15 -8.17
C GLY A 288 3.59 -29.89 -7.97
N LYS A 289 4.16 -28.83 -7.38
CA LYS A 289 3.45 -27.59 -7.05
C LYS A 289 4.12 -26.40 -7.70
N ASN A 290 3.33 -25.49 -8.28
CA ASN A 290 3.84 -24.22 -8.79
C ASN A 290 4.26 -23.31 -7.63
N VAL A 291 5.48 -22.80 -7.67
CA VAL A 291 5.98 -21.81 -6.70
C VAL A 291 5.35 -20.45 -6.94
N VAL A 292 5.35 -19.99 -8.20
CA VAL A 292 4.71 -18.73 -8.57
C VAL A 292 3.19 -18.88 -8.50
N SER A 293 2.58 -18.30 -7.46
CA SER A 293 1.18 -18.50 -7.13
C SER A 293 0.42 -17.19 -6.92
N PRO A 294 -0.92 -17.18 -7.06
CA PRO A 294 -1.74 -16.01 -6.72
C PRO A 294 -1.88 -15.82 -5.20
N LEU A 295 -1.33 -16.72 -4.40
CA LEU A 295 -1.40 -16.65 -2.94
C LEU A 295 -0.54 -15.50 -2.42
N SER A 296 -1.11 -14.72 -1.51
CA SER A 296 -0.37 -13.74 -0.72
C SER A 296 0.04 -14.37 0.61
N ALA A 297 1.21 -14.01 1.12
CA ALA A 297 1.65 -14.41 2.46
C ALA A 297 0.61 -14.04 3.54
N LYS A 298 -0.18 -13.00 3.33
CA LYS A 298 -1.31 -12.61 4.21
C LYS A 298 -2.42 -13.67 4.27
N ARG A 299 -2.73 -14.36 3.17
CA ARG A 299 -3.84 -15.35 3.12
C ARG A 299 -3.55 -16.63 3.89
N PHE A 300 -2.28 -16.90 4.21
CA PHE A 300 -1.94 -18.02 5.10
C PHE A 300 -2.37 -17.79 6.56
N PHE A 301 -2.72 -16.54 6.92
CA PHE A 301 -3.05 -16.11 8.29
C PHE A 301 -4.53 -15.70 8.47
N GLU A 302 -5.40 -15.94 7.49
CA GLU A 302 -6.84 -15.56 7.53
C GLU A 302 -7.66 -16.24 8.66
N GLY A 303 -7.03 -16.98 9.56
CA GLY A 303 -7.67 -17.48 10.80
C GLY A 303 -7.53 -16.57 12.02
N GLN A 304 -6.67 -15.55 11.98
CA GLN A 304 -6.46 -14.60 13.11
C GLN A 304 -6.90 -13.20 12.67
N LYS A 305 -7.97 -12.67 13.30
CA LYS A 305 -8.35 -11.27 13.12
C LYS A 305 -7.16 -10.39 13.52
N PRO A 306 -6.67 -9.47 12.65
CA PRO A 306 -5.61 -8.55 13.05
C PRO A 306 -6.12 -7.71 14.23
N THR A 307 -5.40 -7.74 15.35
CA THR A 307 -5.65 -6.85 16.47
C THR A 307 -5.38 -5.42 16.05
N LEU A 308 -6.33 -4.54 16.32
CA LEU A 308 -6.25 -3.13 15.94
C LEU A 308 -5.10 -2.44 16.72
N PRO A 309 -4.31 -1.55 16.09
CA PRO A 309 -3.22 -0.85 16.77
C PRO A 309 -3.67 0.14 17.83
N PHE A 310 -4.94 0.14 18.21
CA PHE A 310 -5.55 1.08 19.16
C PHE A 310 -6.23 0.40 20.36
N GLU A 311 -6.09 -0.90 20.50
CA GLU A 311 -6.36 -1.60 21.76
C GLU A 311 -5.08 -1.63 22.62
N ASP A 312 -4.54 -0.45 22.95
CA ASP A 312 -3.74 -0.33 24.16
C ASP A 312 -4.70 -0.62 25.31
N LYS A 313 -4.62 -1.82 25.86
CA LYS A 313 -5.12 -2.06 27.21
C LYS A 313 -4.45 -1.01 28.08
N PRO A 314 -5.20 -0.34 28.99
CA PRO A 314 -4.52 0.45 30.01
C PRO A 314 -3.52 -0.49 30.70
N GLU A 315 -2.25 -0.10 30.77
CA GLU A 315 -1.29 -0.71 31.63
C GLU A 315 -1.94 -0.72 33.03
N ASP A 316 -2.20 -1.90 33.55
CA ASP A 316 -2.59 -2.06 34.92
C ASP A 316 -1.48 -1.41 35.73
N GLU A 317 -1.75 -0.25 36.34
CA GLU A 317 -0.91 0.33 37.36
C GLU A 317 -0.79 -0.75 38.45
N ASP A 318 0.36 -1.39 38.50
CA ASP A 318 0.76 -2.22 39.65
C ASP A 318 0.68 -1.37 40.93
N LYS A 319 -0.47 -1.47 41.57
CA LYS A 319 -0.59 -1.12 42.98
C LYS A 319 0.13 -2.19 43.76
N ASN A 320 1.40 -1.98 43.98
CA ASN A 320 2.10 -2.60 45.11
C ASN A 320 2.36 -1.53 46.18
N GLU A 321 1.59 -1.64 47.21
CA GLU A 321 1.94 -1.14 48.55
C GLU A 321 3.22 -1.79 49.09
#